data_b49ecd5cd760d97b732cf01d50c8769f
#
_entry.id   b49ecd5cd760d97b732cf01d50c8769f
#
_cell.length_a   1.000
_cell.length_b   1.000
_cell.length_c   1.000
_cell.angle_alpha   90.00
_cell.angle_beta   90.00
_cell.angle_gamma   90.00
#
_symmetry.space_group_name_H-M   'P 1'
#
loop_
_entity.id
_entity.type
_entity.pdbx_description
1 polymer ?
#
loop_
_entity_poly.entity_id
_entity_poly.type
_entity_poly.pdbx_seq_one_letter_code
_entity_poly.pdbx_strand_id
1 'polypeptide(L)'
;YKNGPYTEYVSSPKKYEESHPNAEHINYLKNKFPKKLEWTDDECYEDMKGRFDEDMIKLNGDLLSTYNPNSKWDWYTIGGRWNNYLKTLSGETTNEDYASEIDWKDIIPFAFVTPIGEWHERGEMGWWACVSNGKNIEDWKSEFKEFLDNLDEDTIVTVVDCHI
;
A
#
# COMPACT_ATOMS: atom_id res chain seq x y z
N TYR A 1 -11.65 -15.48 7.66
CA TYR A 1 -12.87 -14.81 8.17
C TYR A 1 -13.50 -15.52 9.38
N LYS A 2 -13.57 -16.85 9.36
CA LYS A 2 -14.15 -17.67 10.45
C LYS A 2 -13.16 -18.04 11.55
N ASN A 3 -11.90 -17.65 11.44
CA ASN A 3 -10.81 -17.92 12.38
C ASN A 3 -10.38 -16.65 13.13
N GLY A 4 -9.44 -16.77 14.04
CA GLY A 4 -8.90 -15.64 14.80
C GLY A 4 -9.55 -15.49 16.17
N PRO A 5 -9.87 -14.27 16.64
CA PRO A 5 -10.28 -14.00 18.02
C PRO A 5 -11.43 -14.86 18.54
N TYR A 6 -12.36 -15.28 17.65
CA TYR A 6 -13.45 -16.17 18.05
C TYR A 6 -12.98 -17.57 18.38
N THR A 7 -12.01 -18.11 17.63
CA THR A 7 -11.43 -19.44 17.90
C THR A 7 -10.68 -19.45 19.24
N GLU A 8 -9.92 -18.39 19.53
CA GLU A 8 -9.26 -18.20 20.82
C GLU A 8 -10.28 -18.09 21.97
N TYR A 9 -11.31 -17.25 21.74
CA TYR A 9 -12.37 -17.08 22.74
C TYR A 9 -13.06 -18.40 23.07
N VAL A 10 -13.49 -19.18 22.10
CA VAL A 10 -14.19 -20.45 22.30
C VAL A 10 -13.29 -21.51 22.97
N SER A 11 -12.01 -21.52 22.68
CA SER A 11 -11.08 -22.47 23.27
C SER A 11 -10.80 -22.19 24.75
N SER A 12 -10.86 -20.95 25.20
CA SER A 12 -10.61 -20.58 26.60
C SER A 12 -11.28 -19.25 27.00
N PRO A 13 -12.62 -19.22 27.15
CA PRO A 13 -13.37 -17.97 27.33
C PRO A 13 -12.91 -17.11 28.51
N LYS A 14 -12.70 -17.75 29.68
CA LYS A 14 -12.26 -17.01 30.88
C LYS A 14 -10.91 -16.33 30.70
N LYS A 15 -9.93 -17.08 30.17
CA LYS A 15 -8.59 -16.56 29.95
C LYS A 15 -8.61 -15.42 28.93
N TYR A 16 -9.43 -15.56 27.88
CA TYR A 16 -9.59 -14.54 26.86
C TYR A 16 -10.21 -13.26 27.44
N GLU A 17 -11.29 -13.36 28.23
CA GLU A 17 -11.95 -12.22 28.87
C GLU A 17 -11.02 -11.48 29.86
N GLU A 18 -10.18 -12.21 30.61
CA GLU A 18 -9.18 -11.64 31.50
C GLU A 18 -8.10 -10.84 30.75
N SER A 19 -7.67 -11.33 29.59
CA SER A 19 -6.64 -10.67 28.79
C SER A 19 -7.18 -9.57 27.86
N HIS A 20 -8.48 -9.58 27.57
CA HIS A 20 -9.15 -8.63 26.67
C HIS A 20 -10.39 -8.01 27.34
N PRO A 21 -10.23 -7.08 28.27
CA PRO A 21 -11.33 -6.56 29.10
C PRO A 21 -12.33 -5.65 28.37
N ASN A 22 -12.35 -5.63 27.05
CA ASN A 22 -13.30 -4.86 26.26
C ASN A 22 -14.68 -5.55 26.25
N ALA A 23 -15.63 -5.01 27.02
CA ALA A 23 -16.96 -5.59 27.15
C ALA A 23 -17.77 -5.64 25.84
N GLU A 24 -17.59 -4.67 24.95
CA GLU A 24 -18.28 -4.66 23.65
C GLU A 24 -17.74 -5.76 22.74
N HIS A 25 -16.44 -5.94 22.72
CA HIS A 25 -15.79 -7.00 21.97
C HIS A 25 -16.19 -8.38 22.47
N ILE A 26 -16.20 -8.58 23.78
CA ILE A 26 -16.67 -9.83 24.39
C ILE A 26 -18.14 -10.10 24.08
N ASN A 27 -19.01 -9.09 24.18
CA ASN A 27 -20.41 -9.22 23.80
C ASN A 27 -20.58 -9.57 22.30
N TYR A 28 -19.77 -8.99 21.43
CA TYR A 28 -19.75 -9.32 20.02
C TYR A 28 -19.39 -10.80 19.80
N LEU A 29 -18.33 -11.29 20.42
CA LEU A 29 -17.90 -12.69 20.32
C LEU A 29 -18.96 -13.66 20.86
N LYS A 30 -19.63 -13.31 21.96
CA LYS A 30 -20.67 -14.16 22.59
C LYS A 30 -21.97 -14.24 21.78
N ASN A 31 -22.43 -13.12 21.26
CA ASN A 31 -23.82 -13.00 20.82
C ASN A 31 -23.97 -12.72 19.31
N LYS A 32 -23.02 -12.03 18.70
CA LYS A 32 -23.12 -11.65 17.28
C LYS A 32 -22.32 -12.58 16.38
N PHE A 33 -21.10 -12.91 16.76
CA PHE A 33 -20.20 -13.68 15.93
C PHE A 33 -20.71 -15.11 15.64
N PRO A 34 -21.30 -15.87 16.59
CA PRO A 34 -21.79 -17.22 16.29
C PRO A 34 -22.75 -17.29 15.13
N LYS A 35 -23.61 -16.28 14.96
CA LYS A 35 -24.56 -16.20 13.85
C LYS A 35 -23.85 -16.10 12.48
N LYS A 36 -22.66 -15.54 12.44
CA LYS A 36 -21.85 -15.39 11.20
C LYS A 36 -21.27 -16.71 10.72
N LEU A 37 -21.21 -17.73 11.58
CA LEU A 37 -20.72 -19.07 11.20
C LEU A 37 -21.69 -19.77 10.24
N GLU A 38 -22.98 -19.37 10.26
CA GLU A 38 -24.04 -19.90 9.42
C GLU A 38 -24.24 -19.10 8.13
N TRP A 39 -23.52 -17.99 7.97
CA TRP A 39 -23.65 -17.12 6.80
C TRP A 39 -23.20 -17.80 5.52
N THR A 40 -23.91 -17.51 4.46
CA THR A 40 -23.53 -17.81 3.09
C THR A 40 -22.32 -16.98 2.67
N ASP A 41 -21.70 -17.35 1.56
CA ASP A 41 -20.58 -16.57 1.00
C ASP A 41 -21.02 -15.15 0.61
N ASP A 42 -22.26 -14.97 0.13
CA ASP A 42 -22.81 -13.66 -0.20
C ASP A 42 -23.02 -12.77 1.03
N GLU A 43 -23.54 -13.33 2.13
CA GLU A 43 -23.68 -12.59 3.40
C GLU A 43 -22.30 -12.22 3.99
N CYS A 44 -21.33 -13.12 3.88
CA CYS A 44 -19.94 -12.83 4.28
C CYS A 44 -19.35 -11.71 3.43
N TYR A 45 -19.62 -11.72 2.11
CA TYR A 45 -19.15 -10.69 1.19
C TYR A 45 -19.72 -9.31 1.52
N GLU A 46 -21.04 -9.22 1.75
CA GLU A 46 -21.68 -7.94 2.09
C GLU A 46 -21.21 -7.38 3.44
N ASP A 47 -20.95 -8.23 4.44
CA ASP A 47 -20.37 -7.79 5.72
C ASP A 47 -18.92 -7.29 5.56
N MET A 48 -18.15 -7.93 4.69
CA MET A 48 -16.77 -7.51 4.39
C MET A 48 -16.74 -6.20 3.63
N LYS A 49 -17.55 -6.07 2.60
CA LYS A 49 -17.66 -4.86 1.78
C LYS A 49 -17.98 -3.62 2.62
N GLY A 50 -18.82 -3.76 3.65
CA GLY A 50 -19.12 -2.67 4.57
C GLY A 50 -17.99 -2.29 5.55
N ARG A 51 -16.91 -3.08 5.60
CA ARG A 51 -15.78 -2.83 6.52
C ARG A 51 -14.50 -2.37 5.81
N PHE A 52 -14.31 -2.87 4.63
CA PHE A 52 -13.16 -2.57 3.79
C PHE A 52 -13.72 -1.81 2.61
N ASP A 53 -13.51 -0.54 2.57
CA ASP A 53 -13.94 0.38 1.54
C ASP A 53 -14.31 -0.27 0.19
N GLU A 54 -14.87 0.48 -0.70
CA GLU A 54 -15.47 0.11 -1.99
C GLU A 54 -14.60 -0.78 -2.91
N ASP A 55 -13.40 -1.16 -2.47
CA ASP A 55 -12.36 -1.81 -3.24
C ASP A 55 -12.47 -3.34 -3.34
N MET A 56 -13.43 -3.96 -2.66
CA MET A 56 -13.66 -5.39 -2.80
C MET A 56 -14.68 -5.69 -3.89
N ILE A 57 -14.22 -6.41 -4.90
CA ILE A 57 -15.03 -6.80 -6.06
C ILE A 57 -15.21 -8.31 -6.06
N LYS A 58 -16.47 -8.77 -6.22
CA LYS A 58 -16.77 -10.17 -6.51
C LYS A 58 -16.74 -10.38 -8.01
N LEU A 59 -15.80 -11.17 -8.49
CA LEU A 59 -15.65 -11.50 -9.90
C LEU A 59 -15.58 -13.02 -10.08
N ASN A 60 -16.51 -13.60 -10.85
CA ASN A 60 -16.56 -15.04 -11.14
C ASN A 60 -16.55 -15.95 -9.89
N GLY A 61 -17.09 -15.47 -8.77
CA GLY A 61 -17.11 -16.18 -7.49
C GLY A 61 -15.91 -15.91 -6.58
N ASP A 62 -14.87 -15.26 -7.07
CA ASP A 62 -13.72 -14.86 -6.28
C ASP A 62 -13.91 -13.48 -5.67
N LEU A 63 -13.40 -13.29 -4.45
CA LEU A 63 -13.30 -11.99 -3.80
C LEU A 63 -11.96 -11.38 -4.15
N LEU A 64 -12.00 -10.26 -4.89
CA LEU A 64 -10.83 -9.48 -5.24
C LEU A 64 -10.76 -8.23 -4.37
N SER A 65 -9.57 -7.84 -3.97
CA SER A 65 -9.31 -6.56 -3.31
C SER A 65 -8.15 -5.85 -3.99
N THR A 66 -8.02 -4.56 -3.76
CA THR A 66 -6.87 -3.78 -4.21
C THR A 66 -5.59 -4.14 -3.42
N TYR A 67 -5.72 -4.86 -2.31
CA TYR A 67 -4.57 -5.34 -1.56
C TYR A 67 -3.75 -6.34 -2.36
N ASN A 68 -2.50 -5.98 -2.61
CA ASN A 68 -1.51 -6.85 -3.24
C ASN A 68 -0.49 -7.30 -2.19
N PRO A 69 -0.46 -8.60 -1.79
CA PRO A 69 0.51 -9.09 -0.79
C PRO A 69 1.97 -9.00 -1.26
N ASN A 70 2.20 -8.81 -2.55
CA ASN A 70 3.53 -8.61 -3.14
C ASN A 70 3.86 -7.12 -3.33
N SER A 71 2.98 -6.22 -2.90
CA SER A 71 3.20 -4.79 -2.97
C SER A 71 4.38 -4.38 -2.09
N LYS A 72 5.14 -3.42 -2.56
CA LYS A 72 6.25 -2.80 -1.80
C LYS A 72 5.76 -1.76 -0.80
N TRP A 73 4.47 -1.37 -0.88
CA TRP A 73 3.81 -0.44 0.04
C TRP A 73 2.36 -0.87 0.27
N ASP A 74 1.78 -0.47 1.40
CA ASP A 74 0.40 -0.74 1.77
C ASP A 74 -0.56 0.40 1.36
N TRP A 75 -0.08 1.64 1.29
CA TRP A 75 -0.80 2.79 0.75
C TRP A 75 0.15 3.89 0.31
N TYR A 76 -0.34 4.84 -0.47
CA TYR A 76 0.43 6.01 -0.90
C TYR A 76 -0.43 7.27 -0.95
N THR A 77 0.24 8.41 -0.96
CA THR A 77 -0.37 9.72 -1.19
C THR A 77 0.38 10.44 -2.31
N ILE A 78 -0.33 11.04 -3.27
CA ILE A 78 0.30 11.87 -4.30
C ILE A 78 0.92 13.08 -3.62
N GLY A 79 2.19 13.32 -3.88
CA GLY A 79 3.00 14.34 -3.23
C GLY A 79 3.31 14.00 -1.77
N GLY A 80 2.33 14.02 -0.89
CA GLY A 80 2.51 13.75 0.55
C GLY A 80 3.61 14.62 1.18
N ARG A 81 4.59 14.00 1.83
CA ARG A 81 5.79 14.67 2.38
C ARG A 81 6.67 15.30 1.29
N TRP A 82 6.51 14.88 0.05
CA TRP A 82 7.25 15.31 -1.14
C TRP A 82 6.40 16.21 -2.03
N ASN A 83 5.42 16.89 -1.45
CA ASN A 83 4.49 17.76 -2.20
C ASN A 83 5.26 18.82 -2.99
N ASN A 84 4.95 18.95 -4.29
CA ASN A 84 5.60 19.87 -5.23
C ASN A 84 7.13 19.62 -5.38
N TYR A 85 7.54 18.36 -5.32
CA TYR A 85 8.95 18.00 -5.42
C TYR A 85 9.52 18.09 -6.83
N LEU A 86 8.68 17.85 -7.87
CA LEU A 86 9.11 18.02 -9.26
C LEU A 86 9.20 19.50 -9.59
N LYS A 87 10.28 19.85 -10.29
CA LYS A 87 10.47 21.18 -10.83
C LYS A 87 10.38 21.11 -12.34
N THR A 88 9.54 21.94 -12.95
CA THR A 88 9.40 22.00 -14.39
C THR A 88 10.51 22.84 -15.04
N LEU A 89 10.70 22.69 -16.33
CA LEU A 89 11.61 23.53 -17.14
C LEU A 89 11.20 25.01 -17.12
N SER A 90 9.91 25.32 -16.89
CA SER A 90 9.41 26.70 -16.70
C SER A 90 9.77 27.29 -15.32
N GLY A 91 10.24 26.46 -14.39
CA GLY A 91 10.59 26.83 -13.02
C GLY A 91 9.43 26.72 -12.01
N GLU A 92 8.28 26.22 -12.42
CA GLU A 92 7.17 25.90 -11.53
C GLU A 92 7.42 24.56 -10.79
N THR A 93 6.67 24.31 -9.73
CA THR A 93 6.76 23.05 -8.99
C THR A 93 5.43 22.33 -9.05
N THR A 94 5.48 20.98 -9.16
CA THR A 94 4.29 20.13 -9.31
C THR A 94 4.51 18.77 -8.67
N ASN A 95 3.43 18.02 -8.53
CA ASN A 95 3.49 16.59 -8.18
C ASN A 95 3.40 15.68 -9.40
N GLU A 96 2.98 16.21 -10.54
CA GLU A 96 2.73 15.41 -11.73
C GLU A 96 2.90 16.28 -12.98
N ASP A 97 3.65 15.80 -13.96
CA ASP A 97 3.76 16.41 -15.27
C ASP A 97 4.35 15.40 -16.28
N TYR A 98 4.42 15.80 -17.55
CA TYR A 98 5.12 15.02 -18.57
C TYR A 98 6.62 14.97 -18.28
N ALA A 99 7.22 13.80 -18.53
CA ALA A 99 8.66 13.59 -18.30
C ALA A 99 9.52 14.62 -19.06
N SER A 100 9.10 15.03 -20.25
CA SER A 100 9.74 16.05 -21.07
C SER A 100 9.70 17.47 -20.48
N GLU A 101 8.76 17.75 -19.57
CA GLU A 101 8.61 19.07 -18.95
C GLU A 101 9.35 19.19 -17.61
N ILE A 102 9.96 18.11 -17.10
CA ILE A 102 10.63 18.11 -15.80
C ILE A 102 12.13 18.43 -15.94
N ASP A 103 12.62 19.32 -15.07
CA ASP A 103 14.05 19.56 -14.84
C ASP A 103 14.62 18.47 -13.91
N TRP A 104 15.16 17.41 -14.51
CA TRP A 104 15.69 16.24 -13.80
C TRP A 104 17.04 16.47 -13.10
N LYS A 105 17.64 17.63 -13.25
CA LYS A 105 19.02 17.89 -12.84
C LYS A 105 19.34 17.52 -11.39
N ASP A 106 18.44 17.86 -10.47
CA ASP A 106 18.66 17.68 -9.02
C ASP A 106 17.67 16.65 -8.41
N ILE A 107 16.92 15.94 -9.25
CA ILE A 107 15.94 14.97 -8.80
C ILE A 107 16.56 13.57 -8.78
N ILE A 108 16.64 12.99 -7.59
CA ILE A 108 17.10 11.61 -7.37
C ILE A 108 16.16 10.96 -6.37
N PRO A 109 15.18 10.15 -6.85
CA PRO A 109 14.25 9.48 -5.97
C PRO A 109 14.95 8.36 -5.19
N PHE A 110 14.35 7.92 -4.08
CA PHE A 110 14.76 6.69 -3.41
C PHE A 110 14.38 5.44 -4.22
N ALA A 111 13.22 5.49 -4.86
CA ALA A 111 12.70 4.42 -5.71
C ALA A 111 11.88 5.02 -6.87
N PHE A 112 11.69 4.24 -7.91
CA PHE A 112 10.78 4.56 -9.00
C PHE A 112 10.09 3.28 -9.51
N VAL A 113 8.93 3.48 -10.14
CA VAL A 113 8.16 2.42 -10.81
C VAL A 113 8.17 2.72 -12.30
N THR A 114 8.49 1.72 -13.10
CA THR A 114 8.47 1.85 -14.56
C THR A 114 7.04 1.86 -15.09
N PRO A 115 6.78 2.32 -16.35
CA PRO A 115 5.46 2.25 -16.96
C PRO A 115 4.87 0.82 -17.05
N ILE A 116 5.71 -0.21 -17.00
CA ILE A 116 5.28 -1.62 -16.99
C ILE A 116 5.14 -2.19 -15.57
N GLY A 117 5.30 -1.37 -14.53
CA GLY A 117 5.08 -1.75 -13.14
C GLY A 117 6.28 -2.36 -12.42
N GLU A 118 7.49 -2.27 -12.96
CA GLU A 118 8.71 -2.75 -12.29
C GLU A 118 9.16 -1.74 -11.23
N TRP A 119 9.46 -2.26 -10.03
CA TRP A 119 9.97 -1.49 -8.91
C TRP A 119 11.49 -1.48 -8.89
N HIS A 120 12.07 -0.29 -8.90
CA HIS A 120 13.49 -0.04 -8.71
C HIS A 120 13.72 0.78 -7.45
N GLU A 121 14.68 0.38 -6.62
CA GLU A 121 15.00 1.07 -5.38
C GLU A 121 16.50 1.16 -5.15
N ARG A 122 16.90 2.24 -4.47
CA ARG A 122 18.31 2.45 -4.11
C ARG A 122 18.80 1.44 -3.07
N GLY A 123 17.91 0.91 -2.25
CA GLY A 123 18.22 -0.05 -1.20
C GLY A 123 16.95 -0.54 -0.54
N GLU A 124 17.03 -1.67 0.14
CA GLU A 124 15.90 -2.28 0.82
C GLU A 124 15.50 -1.44 2.04
N MET A 125 14.32 -0.84 1.99
CA MET A 125 13.77 -0.11 3.12
C MET A 125 13.05 -1.09 4.06
N GLY A 126 13.43 -1.04 5.33
CA GLY A 126 12.82 -1.81 6.41
C GLY A 126 12.14 -0.91 7.43
N TRP A 127 11.77 -1.49 8.56
CA TRP A 127 11.14 -0.79 9.68
C TRP A 127 11.93 0.45 10.09
N TRP A 128 11.22 1.53 10.44
CA TRP A 128 11.79 2.81 10.89
C TRP A 128 12.69 3.50 9.85
N ALA A 129 12.38 3.32 8.56
CA ALA A 129 13.17 3.87 7.45
C ALA A 129 14.66 3.44 7.47
N CYS A 130 14.97 2.31 8.10
CA CYS A 130 16.31 1.72 8.02
C CYS A 130 16.50 1.16 6.61
N VAL A 131 17.57 1.57 5.94
CA VAL A 131 17.92 1.10 4.60
C VAL A 131 19.10 0.12 4.70
N SER A 132 18.94 -1.07 4.14
CA SER A 132 19.98 -2.09 3.97
C SER A 132 20.30 -2.30 2.49
N ASN A 133 21.43 -2.93 2.20
CA ASN A 133 21.85 -3.26 0.84
C ASN A 133 21.81 -2.07 -0.14
N GLY A 134 22.10 -0.86 0.39
CA GLY A 134 22.05 0.37 -0.41
C GLY A 134 23.07 0.39 -1.53
N LYS A 135 22.62 0.66 -2.76
CA LYS A 135 23.49 0.94 -3.91
C LYS A 135 24.34 2.19 -3.65
N ASN A 136 25.54 2.23 -4.21
CA ASN A 136 26.31 3.45 -4.26
C ASN A 136 25.49 4.55 -4.93
N ILE A 137 25.63 5.79 -4.47
CA ILE A 137 24.81 6.90 -4.97
C ILE A 137 25.08 7.20 -6.46
N GLU A 138 26.31 7.04 -6.93
CA GLU A 138 26.65 7.29 -8.33
C GLU A 138 26.11 6.17 -9.24
N ASP A 139 26.14 4.93 -8.77
CA ASP A 139 25.55 3.79 -9.48
C ASP A 139 24.03 3.97 -9.58
N TRP A 140 23.39 4.41 -8.48
CA TRP A 140 21.96 4.68 -8.47
C TRP A 140 21.55 5.83 -9.40
N LYS A 141 22.33 6.92 -9.40
CA LYS A 141 22.12 8.03 -10.34
C LYS A 141 22.23 7.59 -11.79
N SER A 142 23.20 6.71 -12.08
CA SER A 142 23.39 6.19 -13.43
C SER A 142 22.23 5.31 -13.88
N GLU A 143 21.72 4.44 -12.99
CA GLU A 143 20.54 3.59 -13.24
C GLU A 143 19.29 4.46 -13.48
N PHE A 144 19.07 5.46 -12.63
CA PHE A 144 17.94 6.37 -12.78
C PHE A 144 18.05 7.21 -14.07
N LYS A 145 19.25 7.68 -14.40
CA LYS A 145 19.47 8.40 -15.66
C LYS A 145 19.21 7.53 -16.88
N GLU A 146 19.69 6.28 -16.88
CA GLU A 146 19.43 5.33 -17.96
C GLU A 146 17.93 5.09 -18.13
N PHE A 147 17.19 4.98 -17.02
CA PHE A 147 15.73 4.89 -17.05
C PHE A 147 15.11 6.14 -17.70
N LEU A 148 15.50 7.34 -17.31
CA LEU A 148 14.98 8.59 -17.87
C LEU A 148 15.29 8.74 -19.36
N ASP A 149 16.48 8.36 -19.79
CA ASP A 149 16.91 8.43 -21.18
C ASP A 149 16.11 7.50 -22.13
N ASN A 150 15.39 6.52 -21.54
CA ASN A 150 14.53 5.57 -22.25
C ASN A 150 13.03 5.82 -22.07
N LEU A 151 12.63 6.87 -21.36
CA LEU A 151 11.22 7.23 -21.22
C LEU A 151 10.69 7.89 -22.49
N ASP A 152 9.44 7.55 -22.84
CA ASP A 152 8.72 8.30 -23.86
C ASP A 152 8.42 9.73 -23.36
N GLU A 153 8.55 10.72 -24.23
CA GLU A 153 8.39 12.14 -23.91
C GLU A 153 7.00 12.49 -23.34
N ASP A 154 5.98 11.72 -23.72
CA ASP A 154 4.60 11.85 -23.27
C ASP A 154 4.28 10.99 -22.01
N THR A 155 5.28 10.38 -21.40
CA THR A 155 5.11 9.66 -20.13
C THR A 155 4.79 10.64 -19.01
N ILE A 156 3.69 10.43 -18.32
CA ILE A 156 3.33 11.20 -17.11
C ILE A 156 4.12 10.63 -15.93
N VAL A 157 4.79 11.52 -15.20
CA VAL A 157 5.52 11.18 -13.98
C VAL A 157 4.78 11.78 -12.78
N THR A 158 4.54 10.96 -11.77
CA THR A 158 3.85 11.36 -10.54
C THR A 158 4.74 11.09 -9.34
N VAL A 159 4.88 12.07 -8.46
CA VAL A 159 5.53 11.90 -7.15
C VAL A 159 4.54 11.31 -6.16
N VAL A 160 4.95 10.24 -5.51
CA VAL A 160 4.16 9.58 -4.48
C VAL A 160 4.95 9.43 -3.17
N ASP A 161 4.26 9.60 -2.06
CA ASP A 161 4.76 9.30 -0.73
C ASP A 161 4.18 7.94 -0.31
N CYS A 162 5.03 6.92 -0.32
CA CYS A 162 4.64 5.54 -0.03
C CYS A 162 4.82 5.21 1.45
N HIS A 163 3.86 4.52 2.02
CA HIS A 163 3.96 3.88 3.33
C HIS A 163 4.36 2.42 3.15
N ILE A 164 5.44 2.02 3.83
CA ILE A 164 6.05 0.69 3.77
C ILE A 164 6.01 0.06 5.17
#